data_fc8219769f9c3cea6e915ede36ac1a0b
#
_entry.id   fc8219769f9c3cea6e915ede36ac1a0b
#
_cell.length_a   1.000
_cell.length_b   1.000
_cell.length_c   1.000
_cell.angle_alpha   90.00
_cell.angle_beta   90.00
_cell.angle_gamma   90.00
#
_symmetry.space_group_name_H-M   'P 1'
#
loop_
_entity.id
_entity.type
_entity.pdbx_description
1 polymer ?
#
loop_
_entity_poly.entity_id
_entity_poly.type
_entity_poly.pdbx_seq_one_letter_code
_entity_poly.pdbx_strand_id
1 'polypeptide(L)'
;MTKVLIISLIILAGVSAVFGRARQAMPKVSDYTYQINYKSIMWPGKDTMDIFTKSGRHDRKNIIATKLQLFEDQIFLAFPRLKPGVPVTLGVIKQGDKCGYDAFPCWALQEEGNCEALQNVVDIAVDDHGILWALDTGIVNTLTQPVFRCDPKVVGIDIRGKQVVKVINLNHLIIGTSRLQYIIVEYANDGKVYLYISDASGRAIIVYDVVANSGFRVSLPKAVNLGNSKRDVLNMVLVQKATCPELYFTYLSSSRVFSIRTAYLRQGASGSTDISDVGTKLNSIVLLGTNGGSVIFFRYKGQSDVYLWDTNTTFGPENFVIVQKGDECHLPTSIATGPQDSLWTLESNFQDFIQNTVSSGGASMIVHPLVKNC
;
A
#
# COMPACT_ATOMS: atom_id res chain seq x y z
N MET A 1 57.14 64.21 21.32
CA MET A 1 57.36 62.94 20.69
C MET A 1 55.98 62.18 20.60
N THR A 2 55.24 62.38 19.58
CA THR A 2 53.90 61.78 19.43
C THR A 2 53.86 61.03 18.09
N LYS A 3 53.86 59.72 18.15
CA LYS A 3 53.75 58.86 16.97
C LYS A 3 52.29 58.79 16.49
N VAL A 4 52.07 59.29 15.27
CA VAL A 4 50.79 59.17 14.58
C VAL A 4 50.76 57.81 13.93
N LEU A 5 49.76 56.96 14.25
CA LEU A 5 49.49 55.66 13.63
C LEU A 5 48.52 55.89 12.46
N ILE A 6 48.97 55.65 11.24
CA ILE A 6 48.14 55.69 10.05
C ILE A 6 47.54 54.29 9.93
N ILE A 7 46.22 54.18 10.08
CA ILE A 7 45.47 52.98 9.79
C ILE A 7 44.98 53.05 8.34
N SER A 8 45.57 52.21 7.49
CA SER A 8 45.12 52.04 6.12
C SER A 8 43.85 51.16 6.12
N LEU A 9 42.75 51.76 5.73
CA LEU A 9 41.49 51.01 5.45
C LEU A 9 41.60 50.36 4.11
N ILE A 10 41.73 49.04 4.09
CA ILE A 10 41.59 48.24 2.87
C ILE A 10 40.11 47.93 2.69
N ILE A 11 39.47 48.61 1.72
CA ILE A 11 38.10 48.30 1.30
C ILE A 11 38.18 47.06 0.40
N LEU A 12 37.84 45.89 0.94
CA LEU A 12 37.57 44.70 0.13
C LEU A 12 36.16 44.85 -0.48
N ALA A 13 36.11 45.18 -1.75
CA ALA A 13 34.92 45.08 -2.58
C ALA A 13 34.61 43.60 -2.80
N GLY A 14 33.76 43.04 -1.94
CA GLY A 14 33.20 41.70 -2.13
C GLY A 14 32.26 41.71 -3.30
N VAL A 15 32.66 41.10 -4.43
CA VAL A 15 31.78 40.78 -5.53
C VAL A 15 30.90 39.63 -5.06
N SER A 16 29.69 39.94 -4.63
CA SER A 16 28.64 38.97 -4.40
C SER A 16 28.17 38.42 -5.75
N ALA A 17 28.78 37.31 -6.15
CA ALA A 17 28.21 36.48 -7.22
C ALA A 17 26.85 35.97 -6.76
N VAL A 18 25.79 36.63 -7.16
CA VAL A 18 24.42 36.12 -7.05
C VAL A 18 24.32 34.94 -8.04
N PHE A 19 24.63 33.76 -7.57
CA PHE A 19 24.21 32.55 -8.24
C PHE A 19 22.67 32.53 -8.18
N GLY A 20 22.06 33.02 -9.23
CA GLY A 20 20.67 32.78 -9.53
C GLY A 20 20.49 31.26 -9.64
N ARG A 21 20.09 30.60 -8.55
CA ARG A 21 19.49 29.27 -8.66
C ARG A 21 18.31 29.44 -9.61
N ALA A 22 18.47 28.98 -10.84
CA ALA A 22 17.35 28.76 -11.72
C ALA A 22 16.33 27.99 -10.89
N ARG A 23 15.18 28.60 -10.59
CA ARG A 23 14.03 27.87 -10.05
C ARG A 23 13.75 26.81 -11.12
N GLN A 24 14.17 25.57 -10.85
CA GLN A 24 13.69 24.44 -11.63
C GLN A 24 12.17 24.55 -11.57
N ALA A 25 11.54 24.77 -12.73
CA ALA A 25 10.09 24.77 -12.82
C ALA A 25 9.63 23.46 -12.20
N MET A 26 8.72 23.53 -11.21
CA MET A 26 8.14 22.31 -10.65
C MET A 26 7.59 21.50 -11.81
N PRO A 27 7.98 20.23 -11.95
CA PRO A 27 7.49 19.40 -13.03
C PRO A 27 5.97 19.36 -12.95
N LYS A 28 5.31 19.46 -14.11
CA LYS A 28 3.85 19.39 -14.17
C LYS A 28 3.40 18.00 -13.70
N VAL A 29 2.26 17.91 -13.01
CA VAL A 29 1.67 16.64 -12.57
C VAL A 29 1.61 15.61 -13.69
N SER A 30 1.35 16.04 -14.94
CA SER A 30 1.36 15.20 -16.13
C SER A 30 2.71 14.48 -16.37
N ASP A 31 3.81 15.01 -15.87
CA ASP A 31 5.14 14.44 -16.10
C ASP A 31 5.38 13.19 -15.25
N TYR A 32 4.57 12.99 -14.19
CA TYR A 32 4.66 11.87 -13.26
C TYR A 32 3.42 10.96 -13.27
N THR A 33 2.52 11.14 -14.23
CA THR A 33 1.32 10.29 -14.34
C THR A 33 1.63 9.04 -15.16
N TYR A 34 1.37 7.88 -14.58
CA TYR A 34 1.53 6.58 -15.23
C TYR A 34 0.15 6.00 -15.51
N GLN A 35 -0.18 5.85 -16.78
CA GLN A 35 -1.39 5.15 -17.22
C GLN A 35 -1.07 3.69 -17.45
N ILE A 36 -1.68 2.81 -16.68
CA ILE A 36 -1.43 1.37 -16.69
C ILE A 36 -2.66 0.67 -17.27
N ASN A 37 -2.42 -0.20 -18.23
CA ASN A 37 -3.46 -1.03 -18.82
C ASN A 37 -2.86 -2.40 -19.22
N TYR A 38 -3.64 -3.23 -19.88
CA TYR A 38 -3.21 -4.59 -20.27
C TYR A 38 -2.00 -4.63 -21.22
N LYS A 39 -1.73 -3.55 -21.96
CA LYS A 39 -0.56 -3.44 -22.86
C LYS A 39 0.72 -3.10 -22.11
N SER A 40 0.57 -2.71 -20.85
CA SER A 40 1.70 -2.27 -20.03
C SER A 40 2.54 -3.41 -19.45
N ILE A 41 2.20 -4.68 -19.70
CA ILE A 41 3.01 -5.81 -19.25
C ILE A 41 4.26 -5.93 -20.14
N MET A 42 5.43 -5.86 -19.53
CA MET A 42 6.71 -6.12 -20.20
C MET A 42 6.97 -7.63 -20.25
N TRP A 43 6.67 -8.23 -21.39
CA TRP A 43 6.83 -9.67 -21.60
C TRP A 43 8.31 -10.04 -21.85
N PRO A 44 8.78 -11.20 -21.36
CA PRO A 44 10.15 -11.68 -21.67
C PRO A 44 10.40 -11.87 -23.17
N GLY A 45 9.33 -12.13 -23.91
CA GLY A 45 9.35 -12.32 -25.35
C GLY A 45 7.95 -12.55 -25.92
N LYS A 46 7.84 -12.44 -27.24
CA LYS A 46 6.58 -12.62 -27.95
C LYS A 46 5.99 -14.02 -27.73
N ASP A 47 6.84 -15.04 -27.71
CA ASP A 47 6.40 -16.44 -27.53
C ASP A 47 5.74 -16.65 -26.16
N THR A 48 6.29 -16.02 -25.11
CA THR A 48 5.69 -16.06 -23.76
C THR A 48 4.32 -15.40 -23.76
N MET A 49 4.19 -14.22 -24.37
CA MET A 49 2.89 -13.53 -24.48
C MET A 49 1.88 -14.40 -25.24
N ASP A 50 2.27 -15.02 -26.35
CA ASP A 50 1.41 -15.87 -27.17
C ASP A 50 0.95 -17.11 -26.40
N ILE A 51 1.84 -17.75 -25.63
CA ILE A 51 1.52 -18.91 -24.79
C ILE A 51 0.50 -18.52 -23.72
N PHE A 52 0.73 -17.42 -22.99
CA PHE A 52 -0.20 -16.95 -21.96
C PHE A 52 -1.59 -16.59 -22.54
N THR A 53 -1.61 -15.93 -23.69
CA THR A 53 -2.86 -15.53 -24.36
C THR A 53 -3.64 -16.77 -24.87
N LYS A 54 -2.97 -17.69 -25.57
CA LYS A 54 -3.61 -18.89 -26.12
C LYS A 54 -4.09 -19.87 -25.04
N SER A 55 -3.39 -19.93 -23.90
CA SER A 55 -3.77 -20.79 -22.76
C SER A 55 -4.81 -20.17 -21.83
N GLY A 56 -5.30 -18.96 -22.10
CA GLY A 56 -6.25 -18.25 -21.23
C GLY A 56 -5.62 -17.73 -19.92
N ARG A 57 -4.28 -17.77 -19.79
CA ARG A 57 -3.56 -17.23 -18.64
C ARG A 57 -3.30 -15.72 -18.72
N HIS A 58 -3.76 -15.07 -19.79
CA HIS A 58 -3.78 -13.63 -19.95
C HIS A 58 -5.16 -13.16 -20.40
N ASP A 59 -5.96 -12.69 -19.46
CA ASP A 59 -7.22 -12.00 -19.73
C ASP A 59 -7.13 -10.56 -19.25
N ARG A 60 -7.03 -9.64 -20.21
CA ARG A 60 -6.88 -8.20 -19.95
C ARG A 60 -7.99 -7.59 -19.11
N LYS A 61 -9.21 -8.15 -19.15
CA LYS A 61 -10.34 -7.66 -18.36
C LYS A 61 -10.22 -7.99 -16.88
N ASN A 62 -9.35 -8.93 -16.54
CA ASN A 62 -9.18 -9.46 -15.20
C ASN A 62 -7.94 -8.91 -14.46
N ILE A 63 -7.20 -8.00 -15.11
CA ILE A 63 -5.99 -7.39 -14.55
C ILE A 63 -6.33 -6.05 -13.92
N ILE A 64 -6.08 -5.90 -12.62
CA ILE A 64 -6.23 -4.65 -11.89
C ILE A 64 -5.20 -4.55 -10.76
N ALA A 65 -4.56 -3.38 -10.64
CA ALA A 65 -3.74 -3.08 -9.48
C ALA A 65 -4.62 -2.55 -8.34
N THR A 66 -4.36 -2.98 -7.13
CA THR A 66 -5.13 -2.57 -5.94
C THR A 66 -4.28 -1.92 -4.86
N LYS A 67 -2.96 -2.12 -4.92
CA LYS A 67 -2.00 -1.60 -3.95
C LYS A 67 -0.77 -1.03 -4.62
N LEU A 68 -0.23 0.00 -4.01
CA LEU A 68 0.89 0.80 -4.44
C LEU A 68 1.90 0.94 -3.30
N GLN A 69 3.18 0.79 -3.60
CA GLN A 69 4.30 1.18 -2.74
C GLN A 69 5.40 1.81 -3.58
N LEU A 70 6.18 2.69 -2.99
CA LEU A 70 7.32 3.33 -3.64
C LEU A 70 8.59 3.11 -2.84
N PHE A 71 9.67 2.93 -3.56
CA PHE A 71 11.01 2.89 -2.97
C PHE A 71 12.03 3.43 -3.99
N GLU A 72 12.77 4.47 -3.60
CA GLU A 72 13.69 5.17 -4.50
C GLU A 72 12.97 5.62 -5.79
N ASP A 73 13.42 5.18 -6.96
CA ASP A 73 12.85 5.49 -8.28
C ASP A 73 11.89 4.41 -8.81
N GLN A 74 11.41 3.52 -7.94
CA GLN A 74 10.58 2.39 -8.33
C GLN A 74 9.18 2.47 -7.71
N ILE A 75 8.19 2.07 -8.51
CA ILE A 75 6.78 1.98 -8.11
C ILE A 75 6.38 0.51 -8.15
N PHE A 76 6.03 -0.06 -7.00
CA PHE A 76 5.58 -1.44 -6.87
C PHE A 76 4.07 -1.50 -6.83
N LEU A 77 3.50 -2.48 -7.54
CA LEU A 77 2.07 -2.67 -7.67
C LEU A 77 1.69 -4.12 -7.40
N ALA A 78 0.68 -4.31 -6.56
CA ALA A 78 0.04 -5.61 -6.41
C ALA A 78 -1.13 -5.74 -7.39
N PHE A 79 -1.10 -6.80 -8.20
CA PHE A 79 -2.15 -7.19 -9.13
C PHE A 79 -2.76 -8.52 -8.64
N PRO A 80 -3.68 -8.49 -7.67
CA PRO A 80 -4.19 -9.73 -7.10
C PRO A 80 -4.94 -10.55 -8.14
N ARG A 81 -4.73 -11.86 -8.11
CA ARG A 81 -5.44 -12.84 -8.95
C ARG A 81 -6.86 -13.04 -8.44
N LEU A 82 -7.64 -11.96 -8.46
CA LEU A 82 -9.06 -11.96 -8.04
C LEU A 82 -9.94 -12.72 -9.04
N LYS A 83 -9.51 -12.73 -10.31
CA LYS A 83 -10.14 -13.43 -11.45
C LYS A 83 -9.06 -14.19 -12.22
N PRO A 84 -9.41 -15.19 -13.05
CA PRO A 84 -8.42 -15.93 -13.83
C PRO A 84 -7.74 -15.06 -14.90
N GLY A 85 -6.53 -15.44 -15.32
CA GLY A 85 -5.83 -14.78 -16.42
C GLY A 85 -5.04 -13.54 -16.02
N VAL A 86 -4.50 -13.47 -14.81
CA VAL A 86 -3.58 -12.41 -14.34
C VAL A 86 -2.14 -12.96 -14.32
N PRO A 87 -1.30 -12.62 -15.31
CA PRO A 87 0.03 -13.21 -15.46
C PRO A 87 0.99 -12.81 -14.33
N VAL A 88 0.95 -11.54 -13.94
CA VAL A 88 1.85 -10.93 -12.96
C VAL A 88 1.02 -10.51 -11.75
N THR A 89 1.34 -11.04 -10.56
CA THR A 89 0.67 -10.65 -9.31
C THR A 89 1.44 -9.59 -8.51
N LEU A 90 2.75 -9.41 -8.80
CA LEU A 90 3.59 -8.35 -8.25
C LEU A 90 4.42 -7.73 -9.36
N GLY A 91 4.21 -6.46 -9.64
CA GLY A 91 4.88 -5.72 -10.71
C GLY A 91 5.66 -4.51 -10.23
N VAL A 92 6.58 -4.03 -11.06
CA VAL A 92 7.38 -2.83 -10.81
C VAL A 92 7.43 -1.92 -12.03
N ILE A 93 7.29 -0.62 -11.82
CA ILE A 93 7.55 0.44 -12.80
C ILE A 93 8.74 1.24 -12.30
N LYS A 94 9.69 1.55 -13.17
CA LYS A 94 10.74 2.53 -12.87
C LYS A 94 10.21 3.94 -13.11
N GLN A 95 10.48 4.84 -12.20
CA GLN A 95 10.06 6.23 -12.33
C GLN A 95 10.66 6.83 -13.61
N GLY A 96 9.81 7.48 -14.43
CA GLY A 96 10.19 8.00 -15.74
C GLY A 96 10.00 7.02 -16.90
N ASP A 97 9.87 5.73 -16.65
CA ASP A 97 9.54 4.73 -17.68
C ASP A 97 8.02 4.66 -17.87
N LYS A 98 7.53 5.28 -18.95
CA LYS A 98 6.09 5.30 -19.28
C LYS A 98 5.63 4.07 -20.09
N CYS A 99 6.55 3.13 -20.35
CA CYS A 99 6.28 2.04 -21.29
C CYS A 99 5.57 0.84 -20.68
N GLY A 100 5.59 0.66 -19.35
CA GLY A 100 4.90 -0.46 -18.74
C GLY A 100 5.46 -0.89 -17.39
N TYR A 101 5.06 -2.07 -16.92
CA TYR A 101 5.54 -2.68 -15.71
C TYR A 101 6.14 -4.07 -15.96
N ASP A 102 7.22 -4.36 -15.24
CA ASP A 102 7.88 -5.66 -15.23
C ASP A 102 7.35 -6.55 -14.10
N ALA A 103 7.48 -7.86 -14.26
CA ALA A 103 7.30 -8.81 -13.17
C ALA A 103 8.40 -8.61 -12.11
N PHE A 104 8.03 -8.47 -10.83
CA PHE A 104 8.98 -8.28 -9.74
C PHE A 104 9.01 -9.47 -8.78
N PRO A 105 10.18 -9.92 -8.36
CA PRO A 105 11.52 -9.54 -8.83
C PRO A 105 11.88 -10.14 -10.19
N CYS A 106 11.15 -11.17 -10.64
CA CYS A 106 11.34 -11.84 -11.93
C CYS A 106 10.09 -12.63 -12.33
N TRP A 107 10.03 -13.06 -13.60
CA TRP A 107 8.92 -13.85 -14.13
C TRP A 107 8.77 -15.23 -13.47
N ALA A 108 9.86 -15.89 -13.10
CA ALA A 108 9.82 -17.21 -12.46
C ALA A 108 9.04 -17.15 -11.13
N LEU A 109 9.12 -16.03 -10.40
CA LEU A 109 8.38 -15.87 -9.14
C LEU A 109 6.88 -15.57 -9.35
N GLN A 110 6.40 -15.45 -10.59
CA GLN A 110 4.98 -15.22 -10.92
C GLN A 110 4.24 -16.52 -11.32
N GLU A 111 4.91 -17.67 -11.31
CA GLU A 111 4.37 -18.93 -11.81
C GLU A 111 3.23 -19.46 -10.94
N GLU A 112 1.99 -19.40 -11.45
CA GLU A 112 0.82 -19.92 -10.76
C GLU A 112 0.85 -21.44 -10.67
N GLY A 113 0.63 -21.97 -9.46
CA GLY A 113 0.68 -23.41 -9.16
C GLY A 113 2.02 -23.91 -8.66
N ASN A 114 3.08 -23.12 -8.78
CA ASN A 114 4.38 -23.40 -8.15
C ASN A 114 4.39 -22.74 -6.76
N CYS A 115 4.41 -23.52 -5.67
CA CYS A 115 4.32 -22.98 -4.31
C CYS A 115 5.57 -22.22 -3.83
N GLU A 116 6.69 -22.33 -4.53
CA GLU A 116 7.86 -21.47 -4.32
C GLU A 116 7.66 -20.08 -4.92
N ALA A 117 6.74 -19.92 -5.88
CA ALA A 117 6.37 -18.66 -6.50
C ALA A 117 5.18 -17.98 -5.81
N LEU A 118 4.90 -16.72 -6.20
CA LEU A 118 3.78 -15.92 -5.71
C LEU A 118 2.48 -16.36 -6.39
N GLN A 119 1.47 -16.66 -5.58
CA GLN A 119 0.18 -17.11 -6.10
C GLN A 119 -0.82 -15.97 -6.23
N ASN A 120 -1.02 -15.19 -5.19
CA ASN A 120 -1.99 -14.09 -5.16
C ASN A 120 -1.57 -13.03 -4.16
N VAL A 121 -0.79 -12.06 -4.61
CA VAL A 121 -0.36 -10.93 -3.77
C VAL A 121 -1.53 -9.95 -3.65
N VAL A 122 -2.09 -9.85 -2.45
CA VAL A 122 -3.25 -8.99 -2.16
C VAL A 122 -2.85 -7.63 -1.59
N ASP A 123 -1.71 -7.55 -0.93
CA ASP A 123 -1.16 -6.32 -0.36
C ASP A 123 0.36 -6.38 -0.29
N ILE A 124 0.99 -5.20 -0.24
CA ILE A 124 2.43 -5.01 -0.16
C ILE A 124 2.78 -3.90 0.81
N ALA A 125 3.87 -4.05 1.54
CA ALA A 125 4.47 -3.02 2.36
C ALA A 125 5.96 -2.94 2.05
N VAL A 126 6.54 -1.74 2.01
CA VAL A 126 7.99 -1.54 1.86
C VAL A 126 8.51 -0.94 3.14
N ASP A 127 9.62 -1.44 3.63
CA ASP A 127 10.28 -0.94 4.81
C ASP A 127 11.45 0.01 4.49
N ASP A 128 11.94 0.70 5.50
CA ASP A 128 13.02 1.70 5.37
C ASP A 128 14.37 1.08 4.93
N HIS A 129 14.52 -0.25 5.04
CA HIS A 129 15.72 -0.97 4.61
C HIS A 129 15.65 -1.43 3.15
N GLY A 130 14.51 -1.22 2.50
CA GLY A 130 14.28 -1.61 1.11
C GLY A 130 13.89 -3.08 0.96
N ILE A 131 13.24 -3.65 1.98
CA ILE A 131 12.60 -4.95 1.85
C ILE A 131 11.12 -4.74 1.51
N LEU A 132 10.68 -5.31 0.42
CA LEU A 132 9.27 -5.39 0.06
C LEU A 132 8.67 -6.66 0.65
N TRP A 133 7.65 -6.48 1.48
CA TRP A 133 6.87 -7.54 2.11
C TRP A 133 5.59 -7.76 1.32
N ALA A 134 5.49 -8.89 0.63
CA ALA A 134 4.34 -9.26 -0.19
C ALA A 134 3.46 -10.27 0.55
N LEU A 135 2.19 -9.91 0.79
CA LEU A 135 1.19 -10.81 1.37
C LEU A 135 0.55 -11.64 0.27
N ASP A 136 0.94 -12.90 0.21
CA ASP A 136 0.41 -13.89 -0.73
C ASP A 136 -0.59 -14.81 -0.02
N THR A 137 -1.84 -14.76 -0.44
CA THR A 137 -2.91 -15.55 0.18
C THR A 137 -2.94 -17.01 -0.26
N GLY A 138 -2.21 -17.38 -1.30
CA GLY A 138 -2.22 -18.73 -1.85
C GLY A 138 -3.54 -19.15 -2.54
N ILE A 139 -4.58 -18.30 -2.49
CA ILE A 139 -5.89 -18.55 -3.06
C ILE A 139 -6.12 -17.60 -4.24
N VAL A 140 -6.36 -18.13 -5.42
CA VAL A 140 -6.63 -17.35 -6.63
C VAL A 140 -8.13 -17.37 -6.99
N ASN A 141 -8.54 -16.48 -7.91
CA ASN A 141 -9.90 -16.40 -8.46
C ASN A 141 -10.99 -16.12 -7.40
N THR A 142 -10.63 -15.32 -6.38
CA THR A 142 -11.47 -15.10 -5.19
C THR A 142 -12.79 -14.38 -5.46
N LEU A 143 -12.93 -13.69 -6.60
CA LEU A 143 -14.17 -13.03 -7.04
C LEU A 143 -15.01 -13.87 -8.02
N THR A 144 -14.51 -15.02 -8.44
CA THR A 144 -15.23 -15.94 -9.33
C THR A 144 -15.42 -17.29 -8.65
N GLN A 145 -14.52 -18.22 -8.90
CA GLN A 145 -14.48 -19.53 -8.27
C GLN A 145 -13.13 -19.68 -7.53
N PRO A 146 -13.07 -19.45 -6.22
CA PRO A 146 -11.82 -19.52 -5.47
C PRO A 146 -11.15 -20.89 -5.63
N VAL A 147 -9.83 -20.85 -5.90
CA VAL A 147 -8.98 -22.04 -6.03
C VAL A 147 -7.82 -21.91 -5.06
N PHE A 148 -7.72 -22.86 -4.13
CA PHE A 148 -6.55 -22.99 -3.27
C PHE A 148 -5.39 -23.55 -4.12
N ARG A 149 -4.29 -22.81 -4.16
CA ARG A 149 -3.06 -23.21 -4.87
C ARG A 149 -2.00 -23.66 -3.88
N CYS A 150 -1.72 -22.82 -2.90
CA CYS A 150 -0.63 -23.02 -1.95
C CYS A 150 -1.00 -22.41 -0.59
N ASP A 151 -0.24 -22.74 0.44
CA ASP A 151 -0.37 -22.11 1.75
C ASP A 151 -0.16 -20.60 1.67
N PRO A 152 -0.88 -19.81 2.49
CA PRO A 152 -0.64 -18.38 2.57
C PRO A 152 0.74 -18.09 3.19
N LYS A 153 1.40 -17.08 2.65
CA LYS A 153 2.74 -16.69 3.08
C LYS A 153 2.96 -15.19 2.98
N VAL A 154 3.97 -14.69 3.69
CA VAL A 154 4.59 -13.40 3.40
C VAL A 154 5.97 -13.66 2.79
N VAL A 155 6.27 -12.97 1.70
CA VAL A 155 7.56 -13.04 1.03
C VAL A 155 8.26 -11.70 1.18
N GLY A 156 9.41 -11.69 1.87
CA GLY A 156 10.31 -10.53 1.96
C GLY A 156 11.30 -10.55 0.80
N ILE A 157 11.34 -9.48 0.03
CA ILE A 157 12.16 -9.35 -1.17
C ILE A 157 13.06 -8.13 -1.03
N ASP A 158 14.37 -8.30 -1.05
CA ASP A 158 15.31 -7.19 -1.17
C ASP A 158 15.14 -6.53 -2.54
N ILE A 159 14.71 -5.26 -2.52
CA ILE A 159 14.39 -4.50 -3.73
C ILE A 159 15.64 -4.27 -4.57
N ARG A 160 16.77 -3.92 -3.95
CA ARG A 160 18.03 -3.61 -4.64
C ARG A 160 18.66 -4.85 -5.28
N GLY A 161 18.74 -5.93 -4.50
CA GLY A 161 19.28 -7.22 -4.95
C GLY A 161 18.31 -8.05 -5.78
N LYS A 162 17.02 -7.72 -5.77
CA LYS A 162 15.94 -8.49 -6.43
C LYS A 162 15.91 -9.95 -5.99
N GLN A 163 16.15 -10.18 -4.70
CA GLN A 163 16.25 -11.52 -4.13
C GLN A 163 15.24 -11.73 -3.00
N VAL A 164 14.67 -12.92 -2.95
CA VAL A 164 13.86 -13.34 -1.81
C VAL A 164 14.80 -13.54 -0.61
N VAL A 165 14.58 -12.75 0.44
CA VAL A 165 15.39 -12.80 1.68
C VAL A 165 14.67 -13.50 2.83
N LYS A 166 13.34 -13.60 2.76
CA LYS A 166 12.52 -14.26 3.78
C LYS A 166 11.25 -14.83 3.18
N VAL A 167 10.88 -16.02 3.62
CA VAL A 167 9.57 -16.61 3.38
C VAL A 167 8.97 -16.98 4.73
N ILE A 168 7.78 -16.48 5.02
CA ILE A 168 7.04 -16.72 6.26
C ILE A 168 5.77 -17.49 5.90
N ASN A 169 5.70 -18.76 6.24
CA ASN A 169 4.49 -19.57 6.10
C ASN A 169 3.48 -19.16 7.19
N LEU A 170 2.27 -18.78 6.79
CA LEU A 170 1.21 -18.34 7.69
C LEU A 170 0.21 -19.45 8.02
N ASN A 171 0.38 -20.66 7.52
CA ASN A 171 -0.63 -21.73 7.63
C ASN A 171 -0.98 -22.05 9.09
N HIS A 172 -0.01 -21.99 10.00
CA HIS A 172 -0.22 -22.21 11.42
C HIS A 172 -0.91 -21.02 12.15
N LEU A 173 -1.03 -19.85 11.48
CA LEU A 173 -1.64 -18.63 12.02
C LEU A 173 -3.03 -18.36 11.44
N ILE A 174 -3.51 -19.17 10.51
CA ILE A 174 -4.83 -19.04 9.92
C ILE A 174 -5.81 -20.07 10.49
N ILE A 175 -7.08 -19.81 10.28
CA ILE A 175 -8.19 -20.75 10.53
C ILE A 175 -8.92 -21.00 9.20
N GLY A 176 -9.74 -22.05 9.12
CA GLY A 176 -10.40 -22.45 7.87
C GLY A 176 -11.28 -21.37 7.20
N THR A 177 -11.64 -20.33 7.95
CA THR A 177 -12.41 -19.18 7.44
C THR A 177 -11.56 -17.94 7.19
N SER A 178 -10.26 -17.98 7.45
CA SER A 178 -9.37 -16.82 7.32
C SER A 178 -9.43 -16.18 5.95
N ARG A 179 -9.38 -14.84 5.95
CA ARG A 179 -9.29 -14.03 4.75
C ARG A 179 -8.33 -12.87 4.98
N LEU A 180 -7.09 -13.09 4.61
CA LEU A 180 -6.00 -12.13 4.76
C LEU A 180 -6.16 -11.03 3.72
N GLN A 181 -5.95 -9.75 4.12
CA GLN A 181 -6.25 -8.61 3.23
C GLN A 181 -5.19 -7.51 3.24
N TYR A 182 -4.65 -7.14 4.41
CA TYR A 182 -3.68 -6.05 4.54
C TYR A 182 -2.45 -6.52 5.28
N ILE A 183 -1.30 -5.96 4.89
CA ILE A 183 -0.02 -6.13 5.59
C ILE A 183 0.57 -4.77 5.91
N ILE A 184 1.10 -4.64 7.12
CA ILE A 184 1.82 -3.46 7.60
C ILE A 184 3.12 -3.94 8.22
N VAL A 185 4.21 -3.21 7.97
CA VAL A 185 5.51 -3.44 8.59
C VAL A 185 5.81 -2.32 9.60
N GLU A 186 6.36 -2.67 10.74
CA GLU A 186 6.84 -1.74 11.76
C GLU A 186 8.23 -2.13 12.23
N TYR A 187 9.13 -1.14 12.28
CA TYR A 187 10.37 -1.22 13.03
C TYR A 187 10.11 -0.68 14.43
N ALA A 188 10.11 -1.56 15.41
CA ALA A 188 9.85 -1.18 16.78
C ALA A 188 11.11 -0.60 17.44
N ASN A 189 10.93 0.17 18.54
CA ASN A 189 12.02 0.82 19.27
C ASN A 189 13.06 -0.17 19.84
N ASP A 190 12.70 -1.46 19.95
CA ASP A 190 13.62 -2.54 20.36
C ASP A 190 14.48 -3.09 19.21
N GLY A 191 14.39 -2.49 18.02
CA GLY A 191 15.11 -2.90 16.82
C GLY A 191 14.54 -4.12 16.11
N LYS A 192 13.39 -4.62 16.56
CA LYS A 192 12.71 -5.75 15.92
C LYS A 192 11.78 -5.28 14.83
N VAL A 193 11.56 -6.18 13.86
CA VAL A 193 10.64 -5.98 12.75
C VAL A 193 9.39 -6.80 12.99
N TYR A 194 8.25 -6.13 12.97
CA TYR A 194 6.94 -6.75 13.13
C TYR A 194 6.08 -6.58 11.88
N LEU A 195 5.36 -7.63 11.54
CA LEU A 195 4.33 -7.59 10.52
C LEU A 195 2.95 -7.72 11.17
N TYR A 196 2.04 -6.85 10.78
CA TYR A 196 0.63 -6.89 11.18
C TYR A 196 -0.21 -7.24 9.97
N ILE A 197 -0.97 -8.34 10.05
CA ILE A 197 -1.75 -8.83 8.92
C ILE A 197 -3.22 -8.93 9.35
N SER A 198 -4.12 -8.30 8.59
CA SER A 198 -5.55 -8.39 8.86
C SER A 198 -6.13 -9.72 8.38
N ASP A 199 -6.84 -10.40 9.25
CA ASP A 199 -7.71 -11.53 8.93
C ASP A 199 -9.17 -11.12 9.12
N ALA A 200 -9.78 -10.62 8.06
CA ALA A 200 -11.12 -10.04 8.14
C ALA A 200 -12.18 -11.06 8.53
N SER A 201 -12.14 -12.27 7.99
CA SER A 201 -13.13 -13.30 8.28
C SER A 201 -12.85 -14.04 9.60
N GLY A 202 -11.56 -14.19 9.93
CA GLY A 202 -11.13 -14.74 11.23
C GLY A 202 -11.22 -13.74 12.38
N ARG A 203 -11.59 -12.49 12.10
CA ARG A 203 -11.73 -11.38 13.08
C ARG A 203 -10.49 -11.26 13.97
N ALA A 204 -9.34 -11.15 13.34
CA ALA A 204 -8.07 -11.09 14.05
C ALA A 204 -7.06 -10.19 13.31
N ILE A 205 -6.08 -9.75 14.06
CA ILE A 205 -4.83 -9.23 13.54
C ILE A 205 -3.76 -10.28 13.85
N ILE A 206 -3.07 -10.77 12.84
CA ILE A 206 -1.90 -11.62 13.00
C ILE A 206 -0.72 -10.71 13.26
N VAL A 207 0.03 -10.97 14.32
CA VAL A 207 1.27 -10.30 14.68
C VAL A 207 2.41 -11.28 14.47
N TYR A 208 3.43 -10.88 13.71
CA TYR A 208 4.57 -11.71 13.43
C TYR A 208 5.88 -10.98 13.73
N ASP A 209 6.70 -11.52 14.64
CA ASP A 209 8.08 -11.07 14.90
C ASP A 209 9.00 -11.72 13.87
N VAL A 210 9.53 -10.93 12.94
CA VAL A 210 10.36 -11.42 11.83
C VAL A 210 11.69 -11.96 12.33
N VAL A 211 12.24 -11.36 13.39
CA VAL A 211 13.53 -11.75 14.00
C VAL A 211 13.37 -13.03 14.81
N ALA A 212 12.35 -13.09 15.66
CA ALA A 212 12.05 -14.30 16.45
C ALA A 212 11.48 -15.43 15.58
N ASN A 213 11.10 -15.16 14.35
CA ASN A 213 10.47 -16.10 13.42
C ASN A 213 9.23 -16.78 14.02
N SER A 214 8.41 -16.00 14.70
CA SER A 214 7.22 -16.49 15.40
C SER A 214 6.10 -15.48 15.34
N GLY A 215 4.86 -15.95 15.40
CA GLY A 215 3.69 -15.10 15.34
C GLY A 215 2.53 -15.68 16.13
N PHE A 216 1.53 -14.84 16.32
CA PHE A 216 0.28 -15.19 17.02
C PHE A 216 -0.88 -14.37 16.48
N ARG A 217 -2.08 -14.76 16.86
CA ARG A 217 -3.34 -14.08 16.51
C ARG A 217 -3.84 -13.25 17.68
N VAL A 218 -4.19 -11.99 17.41
CA VAL A 218 -4.93 -11.13 18.34
C VAL A 218 -6.38 -11.08 17.87
N SER A 219 -7.27 -11.71 18.63
CA SER A 219 -8.69 -11.75 18.31
C SER A 219 -9.35 -10.41 18.56
N LEU A 220 -10.09 -9.90 17.58
CA LEU A 220 -10.84 -8.65 17.71
C LEU A 220 -12.18 -8.89 18.42
N PRO A 221 -12.57 -8.02 19.39
CA PRO A 221 -13.84 -8.11 20.08
C PRO A 221 -15.04 -8.04 19.12
N LYS A 222 -16.17 -8.62 19.52
CA LYS A 222 -17.40 -8.56 18.72
C LYS A 222 -17.84 -7.13 18.41
N ALA A 223 -17.59 -6.19 19.32
CA ALA A 223 -17.92 -4.77 19.15
C ALA A 223 -17.24 -4.12 17.94
N VAL A 224 -16.08 -4.62 17.54
CA VAL A 224 -15.35 -4.13 16.35
C VAL A 224 -16.07 -4.52 15.07
N ASN A 225 -16.72 -5.67 15.05
CA ASN A 225 -17.45 -6.19 13.88
C ASN A 225 -18.91 -6.47 14.26
N LEU A 226 -19.75 -5.46 14.22
CA LEU A 226 -21.20 -5.59 14.37
C LEU A 226 -21.90 -5.86 13.03
N GLY A 227 -21.18 -5.80 11.91
CA GLY A 227 -21.69 -6.10 10.57
C GLY A 227 -21.66 -7.61 10.27
N ASN A 228 -22.73 -8.15 9.71
CA ASN A 228 -22.88 -9.57 9.42
C ASN A 228 -22.37 -9.98 8.01
N SER A 229 -21.60 -9.16 7.33
CA SER A 229 -21.13 -9.50 6.00
C SER A 229 -20.00 -10.54 6.04
N LYS A 230 -20.24 -11.71 5.47
CA LYS A 230 -19.21 -12.76 5.30
C LYS A 230 -18.04 -12.32 4.40
N ARG A 231 -18.22 -11.24 3.62
CA ARG A 231 -17.22 -10.69 2.67
C ARG A 231 -16.80 -9.28 3.05
N ASP A 232 -16.73 -8.96 4.33
CA ASP A 232 -16.34 -7.64 4.81
C ASP A 232 -14.83 -7.38 4.61
N VAL A 233 -14.44 -6.12 4.62
CA VAL A 233 -13.05 -5.69 4.50
C VAL A 233 -12.60 -5.09 5.81
N LEU A 234 -11.51 -5.62 6.37
CA LEU A 234 -10.85 -5.10 7.57
C LEU A 234 -9.68 -4.20 7.14
N ASN A 235 -9.98 -2.92 6.93
CA ASN A 235 -8.97 -1.92 6.58
C ASN A 235 -8.06 -1.64 7.78
N MET A 236 -6.76 -1.48 7.53
CA MET A 236 -5.75 -1.12 8.54
C MET A 236 -4.76 -0.11 7.99
N VAL A 237 -4.30 0.80 8.84
CA VAL A 237 -3.17 1.71 8.59
C VAL A 237 -2.38 1.93 9.86
N LEU A 238 -1.07 2.12 9.75
CA LEU A 238 -0.18 2.45 10.87
C LEU A 238 0.07 3.96 10.90
N VAL A 239 -0.14 4.55 12.05
CA VAL A 239 0.11 5.97 12.32
C VAL A 239 1.29 6.08 13.27
N GLN A 240 2.28 6.88 12.88
CA GLN A 240 3.43 7.20 13.72
C GLN A 240 3.08 8.40 14.60
N LYS A 241 2.83 8.17 15.89
CA LYS A 241 2.64 9.23 16.88
C LYS A 241 3.92 9.44 17.67
N ALA A 242 4.13 10.65 18.17
CA ALA A 242 5.31 11.02 18.94
C ALA A 242 5.55 10.12 20.17
N THR A 243 4.48 9.55 20.74
CA THR A 243 4.55 8.73 21.95
C THR A 243 4.68 7.23 21.64
N CYS A 244 3.91 6.72 20.71
CA CYS A 244 3.88 5.31 20.35
C CYS A 244 3.09 5.13 19.04
N PRO A 245 3.55 4.29 18.12
CA PRO A 245 2.80 3.94 16.92
C PRO A 245 1.45 3.30 17.29
N GLU A 246 0.41 3.69 16.54
CA GLU A 246 -0.94 3.16 16.68
C GLU A 246 -1.45 2.57 15.37
N LEU A 247 -2.00 1.38 15.45
CA LEU A 247 -2.70 0.74 14.35
C LEU A 247 -4.16 1.18 14.38
N TYR A 248 -4.60 1.89 13.34
CA TYR A 248 -6.00 2.24 13.10
C TYR A 248 -6.65 1.21 12.21
N PHE A 249 -7.85 0.78 12.56
CA PHE A 249 -8.55 -0.23 11.78
C PHE A 249 -10.07 -0.06 11.85
N THR A 250 -10.73 -0.54 10.81
CA THR A 250 -12.18 -0.53 10.72
C THR A 250 -12.67 -1.57 9.72
N TYR A 251 -13.76 -2.24 10.03
CA TYR A 251 -14.50 -2.99 9.02
C TYR A 251 -15.26 -2.02 8.10
N LEU A 252 -15.31 -2.34 6.81
CA LEU A 252 -16.03 -1.51 5.83
C LEU A 252 -17.51 -1.36 6.20
N SER A 253 -18.15 -2.43 6.68
CA SER A 253 -19.56 -2.43 7.11
C SER A 253 -19.79 -1.89 8.52
N SER A 254 -18.76 -1.79 9.37
CA SER A 254 -18.88 -1.25 10.72
C SER A 254 -19.15 0.25 10.69
N SER A 255 -19.88 0.75 11.66
CA SER A 255 -20.10 2.19 11.87
C SER A 255 -19.01 2.89 12.68
N ARG A 256 -17.96 2.15 13.12
CA ARG A 256 -16.93 2.68 14.04
C ARG A 256 -15.52 2.51 13.47
N VAL A 257 -14.62 3.41 13.91
CA VAL A 257 -13.18 3.30 13.74
C VAL A 257 -12.56 2.98 15.08
N PHE A 258 -11.54 2.13 15.08
CA PHE A 258 -10.83 1.70 16.28
C PHE A 258 -9.32 1.93 16.10
N SER A 259 -8.62 2.06 17.23
CA SER A 259 -7.15 2.05 17.26
C SER A 259 -6.63 1.18 18.39
N ILE A 260 -5.38 0.75 18.23
CA ILE A 260 -4.63 0.05 19.28
C ILE A 260 -3.15 0.42 19.17
N ARG A 261 -2.50 0.68 20.29
CA ARG A 261 -1.05 0.86 20.32
C ARG A 261 -0.36 -0.44 19.92
N THR A 262 0.62 -0.36 19.02
CA THR A 262 1.32 -1.55 18.54
C THR A 262 2.08 -2.27 19.66
N ALA A 263 2.53 -1.55 20.68
CA ALA A 263 3.13 -2.13 21.87
C ALA A 263 2.22 -3.17 22.57
N TYR A 264 0.89 -2.92 22.63
CA TYR A 264 -0.06 -3.87 23.19
C TYR A 264 -0.30 -5.06 22.26
N LEU A 265 -0.37 -4.80 20.93
CA LEU A 265 -0.46 -5.89 19.94
C LEU A 265 0.71 -6.87 20.09
N ARG A 266 1.93 -6.36 20.24
CA ARG A 266 3.15 -7.18 20.37
C ARG A 266 3.18 -8.02 21.65
N GLN A 267 2.45 -7.63 22.68
CA GLN A 267 2.33 -8.38 23.94
C GLN A 267 1.24 -9.46 23.90
N GLY A 268 0.56 -9.63 22.78
CA GLY A 268 -0.54 -10.59 22.69
C GLY A 268 -1.81 -10.10 23.38
N ALA A 269 -2.07 -8.77 23.32
CA ALA A 269 -3.28 -8.19 23.90
C ALA A 269 -4.52 -9.02 23.55
N SER A 270 -5.08 -9.72 24.50
CA SER A 270 -6.25 -10.59 24.35
C SER A 270 -7.55 -9.95 24.84
N GLY A 271 -7.50 -8.66 25.18
CA GLY A 271 -8.60 -7.97 25.84
C GLY A 271 -9.15 -6.76 25.07
N SER A 272 -10.45 -6.54 25.22
CA SER A 272 -11.13 -5.35 24.71
C SER A 272 -10.63 -4.03 25.34
N THR A 273 -9.85 -4.10 26.40
CA THR A 273 -9.38 -2.95 27.19
C THR A 273 -8.30 -2.11 26.48
N ASP A 274 -7.56 -2.71 25.55
CA ASP A 274 -6.46 -2.05 24.85
C ASP A 274 -6.89 -1.44 23.52
N ILE A 275 -8.08 -1.77 23.04
CA ILE A 275 -8.66 -1.24 21.81
C ILE A 275 -9.47 0.00 22.14
N SER A 276 -9.06 1.13 21.60
CA SER A 276 -9.76 2.41 21.73
C SER A 276 -10.79 2.58 20.64
N ASP A 277 -12.00 2.98 21.02
CA ASP A 277 -13.02 3.43 20.09
C ASP A 277 -12.73 4.88 19.69
N VAL A 278 -12.37 5.10 18.44
CA VAL A 278 -11.94 6.41 17.92
C VAL A 278 -13.13 7.29 17.57
N GLY A 279 -14.22 6.70 17.08
CA GLY A 279 -15.42 7.47 16.72
C GLY A 279 -16.33 6.80 15.71
N THR A 280 -17.46 7.46 15.45
CA THR A 280 -18.51 6.98 14.55
C THR A 280 -18.28 7.46 13.13
N LYS A 281 -18.35 6.53 12.18
CA LYS A 281 -18.38 6.86 10.74
C LYS A 281 -19.82 7.20 10.34
N LEU A 282 -20.00 8.35 9.68
CA LEU A 282 -21.29 8.70 9.08
C LEU A 282 -21.61 7.81 7.86
N ASN A 283 -20.58 7.43 7.11
CA ASN A 283 -20.65 6.53 5.96
C ASN A 283 -19.51 5.51 6.03
N SER A 284 -19.63 4.42 5.25
CA SER A 284 -18.52 3.48 5.09
C SER A 284 -17.30 4.16 4.50
N ILE A 285 -16.15 4.04 5.18
CA ILE A 285 -14.87 4.59 4.71
C ILE A 285 -13.93 3.47 4.30
N VAL A 286 -13.08 3.77 3.32
CA VAL A 286 -11.96 2.94 2.86
C VAL A 286 -10.68 3.68 3.21
N LEU A 287 -9.86 3.09 4.08
CA LEU A 287 -8.54 3.64 4.40
C LEU A 287 -7.60 3.41 3.22
N LEU A 288 -6.94 4.46 2.76
CA LEU A 288 -6.09 4.43 1.56
C LEU A 288 -4.59 4.34 1.90
N GLY A 289 -4.19 4.94 3.02
CA GLY A 289 -2.80 5.00 3.48
C GLY A 289 -2.58 6.12 4.48
N THR A 290 -1.31 6.42 4.77
CA THR A 290 -0.87 7.49 5.67
C THR A 290 0.25 8.31 5.02
N ASN A 291 0.63 9.41 5.65
CA ASN A 291 1.79 10.20 5.25
C ASN A 291 3.09 9.77 5.96
N GLY A 292 3.10 8.57 6.57
CA GLY A 292 4.21 8.14 7.44
C GLY A 292 4.24 8.81 8.82
N GLY A 293 3.32 9.74 9.10
CA GLY A 293 3.14 10.45 10.37
C GLY A 293 1.75 10.27 10.95
N SER A 294 1.13 11.37 11.42
CA SER A 294 -0.17 11.35 12.12
C SER A 294 -1.40 11.34 11.22
N VAL A 295 -1.23 11.46 9.90
CA VAL A 295 -2.34 11.67 8.96
C VAL A 295 -2.79 10.37 8.32
N ILE A 296 -4.10 10.16 8.29
CA ILE A 296 -4.77 9.08 7.56
C ILE A 296 -5.49 9.65 6.35
N PHE A 297 -5.27 9.03 5.18
CA PHE A 297 -6.04 9.30 3.97
C PHE A 297 -7.13 8.26 3.80
N PHE A 298 -8.32 8.71 3.44
CA PHE A 298 -9.46 7.84 3.23
C PHE A 298 -10.40 8.41 2.17
N ARG A 299 -11.30 7.59 1.67
CA ARG A 299 -12.46 7.99 0.88
C ARG A 299 -13.73 7.35 1.42
N TYR A 300 -14.87 7.91 1.08
CA TYR A 300 -16.12 7.21 1.29
C TYR A 300 -16.31 6.09 0.25
N LYS A 301 -17.00 5.03 0.65
CA LYS A 301 -17.31 3.91 -0.25
C LYS A 301 -18.10 4.42 -1.47
N GLY A 302 -17.61 4.11 -2.68
CA GLY A 302 -18.24 4.51 -3.93
C GLY A 302 -17.99 5.98 -4.35
N GLN A 303 -17.20 6.74 -3.57
CA GLN A 303 -16.80 8.11 -3.92
C GLN A 303 -15.30 8.16 -4.23
N SER A 304 -14.93 9.09 -5.10
CA SER A 304 -13.56 9.27 -5.59
C SER A 304 -12.78 10.39 -4.89
N ASP A 305 -13.45 11.27 -4.14
CA ASP A 305 -12.77 12.30 -3.35
C ASP A 305 -11.87 11.68 -2.29
N VAL A 306 -10.64 12.18 -2.16
CA VAL A 306 -9.70 11.80 -1.11
C VAL A 306 -9.79 12.81 0.03
N TYR A 307 -10.01 12.28 1.22
CA TYR A 307 -10.05 13.02 2.47
C TYR A 307 -8.80 12.72 3.30
N LEU A 308 -8.39 13.73 4.05
CA LEU A 308 -7.34 13.67 5.06
C LEU A 308 -7.97 13.85 6.44
N TRP A 309 -7.54 13.07 7.42
CA TRP A 309 -7.78 13.27 8.84
C TRP A 309 -6.47 13.20 9.61
N ASP A 310 -6.17 14.25 10.40
CA ASP A 310 -5.06 14.23 11.36
C ASP A 310 -5.54 13.57 12.66
N THR A 311 -4.94 12.44 13.01
CA THR A 311 -5.30 11.66 14.21
C THR A 311 -4.99 12.35 15.53
N ASN A 312 -4.34 13.51 15.52
CA ASN A 312 -4.19 14.39 16.69
C ASN A 312 -5.46 15.21 16.97
N THR A 313 -6.43 15.20 16.05
CA THR A 313 -7.75 15.83 16.21
C THR A 313 -8.83 14.79 16.45
N THR A 314 -10.00 15.21 16.92
CA THR A 314 -11.15 14.32 17.05
C THR A 314 -11.58 13.75 15.70
N PHE A 315 -12.02 12.48 15.69
CA PHE A 315 -12.55 11.87 14.48
C PHE A 315 -13.97 12.39 14.21
N GLY A 316 -14.09 13.29 13.26
CA GLY A 316 -15.38 13.90 12.89
C GLY A 316 -15.27 14.71 11.60
N PRO A 317 -16.41 14.93 10.90
CA PRO A 317 -16.43 15.63 9.61
C PRO A 317 -15.82 17.02 9.64
N GLU A 318 -15.87 17.68 10.81
CA GLU A 318 -15.29 19.01 11.04
C GLU A 318 -13.76 19.03 10.92
N ASN A 319 -13.12 17.88 11.06
CA ASN A 319 -11.67 17.70 10.96
C ASN A 319 -11.24 16.95 9.70
N PHE A 320 -12.17 16.69 8.77
CA PHE A 320 -11.86 16.03 7.51
C PHE A 320 -11.64 17.07 6.41
N VAL A 321 -10.49 17.00 5.75
CA VAL A 321 -10.11 17.92 4.69
C VAL A 321 -10.07 17.17 3.36
N ILE A 322 -10.73 17.67 2.33
CA ILE A 322 -10.59 17.15 0.97
C ILE A 322 -9.23 17.60 0.43
N VAL A 323 -8.40 16.65 0.09
CA VAL A 323 -7.06 16.90 -0.47
C VAL A 323 -6.98 16.67 -1.96
N GLN A 324 -7.92 15.88 -2.50
CA GLN A 324 -8.07 15.69 -3.94
C GLN A 324 -9.55 15.49 -4.26
N LYS A 325 -10.02 16.22 -5.27
CA LYS A 325 -11.30 15.95 -5.91
C LYS A 325 -11.11 14.85 -6.94
N GLY A 326 -11.89 13.80 -6.81
CA GLY A 326 -11.85 12.68 -7.74
C GLY A 326 -12.68 12.93 -9.00
N ASP A 327 -12.50 12.08 -9.99
CA ASP A 327 -13.35 11.99 -11.16
C ASP A 327 -14.45 10.91 -10.96
N GLU A 328 -15.39 10.84 -11.90
CA GLU A 328 -16.48 9.86 -11.85
C GLU A 328 -16.03 8.44 -12.31
N CYS A 329 -14.85 8.33 -12.95
CA CYS A 329 -14.41 7.13 -13.62
C CYS A 329 -13.46 6.28 -12.79
N HIS A 330 -12.69 6.90 -11.88
CA HIS A 330 -11.64 6.24 -11.13
C HIS A 330 -11.85 6.40 -9.62
N LEU A 331 -11.58 5.32 -8.89
CA LEU A 331 -11.60 5.31 -7.43
C LEU A 331 -10.18 5.16 -6.89
N PRO A 332 -9.73 6.01 -5.96
CA PRO A 332 -8.50 5.81 -5.22
C PRO A 332 -8.56 4.49 -4.44
N THR A 333 -7.55 3.64 -4.61
CA THR A 333 -7.47 2.34 -3.93
C THR A 333 -6.29 2.23 -2.97
N SER A 334 -5.24 3.05 -3.17
CA SER A 334 -4.05 3.06 -2.32
C SER A 334 -3.37 4.41 -2.38
N ILE A 335 -2.83 4.86 -1.24
CA ILE A 335 -1.92 6.00 -1.13
C ILE A 335 -0.66 5.51 -0.42
N ALA A 336 0.49 5.90 -0.94
CA ALA A 336 1.80 5.58 -0.35
C ALA A 336 2.71 6.80 -0.36
N THR A 337 3.62 6.84 0.62
CA THR A 337 4.69 7.83 0.66
C THR A 337 5.79 7.43 -0.32
N GLY A 338 6.25 8.37 -1.10
CA GLY A 338 7.34 8.21 -2.05
C GLY A 338 8.55 9.06 -1.66
N PRO A 339 9.54 9.17 -2.56
CA PRO A 339 10.75 9.97 -2.33
C PRO A 339 10.43 11.41 -1.94
N GLN A 340 11.25 11.97 -1.02
CA GLN A 340 11.11 13.35 -0.51
C GLN A 340 9.73 13.62 0.12
N ASP A 341 9.17 12.63 0.81
CA ASP A 341 7.85 12.68 1.46
C ASP A 341 6.70 13.02 0.51
N SER A 342 6.90 12.80 -0.78
CA SER A 342 5.83 12.92 -1.77
C SER A 342 4.77 11.85 -1.53
N LEU A 343 3.52 12.21 -1.72
CA LEU A 343 2.41 11.28 -1.62
C LEU A 343 1.96 10.88 -3.03
N TRP A 344 1.71 9.60 -3.21
CA TRP A 344 1.28 9.04 -4.48
C TRP A 344 -0.01 8.25 -4.31
N THR A 345 -0.88 8.33 -5.30
CA THR A 345 -2.15 7.60 -5.32
C THR A 345 -2.21 6.65 -6.50
N LEU A 346 -2.84 5.50 -6.26
CA LEU A 346 -3.30 4.57 -7.28
C LEU A 346 -4.81 4.70 -7.39
N GLU A 347 -5.28 5.01 -8.57
CA GLU A 347 -6.69 5.09 -8.91
C GLU A 347 -7.04 4.09 -10.02
N SER A 348 -8.24 3.58 -10.01
CA SER A 348 -8.72 2.65 -11.03
C SER A 348 -10.23 2.66 -11.15
N ASN A 349 -10.74 2.16 -12.26
CA ASN A 349 -12.17 1.87 -12.42
C ASN A 349 -12.55 0.54 -11.71
N PHE A 350 -12.18 0.44 -10.43
CA PHE A 350 -12.39 -0.74 -9.59
C PHE A 350 -13.86 -1.17 -9.51
N GLN A 351 -14.79 -0.20 -9.55
CA GLN A 351 -16.22 -0.49 -9.54
C GLN A 351 -16.63 -1.32 -10.75
N ASP A 352 -16.22 -0.90 -11.96
CA ASP A 352 -16.49 -1.63 -13.22
C ASP A 352 -15.84 -3.00 -13.20
N PHE A 353 -14.63 -3.10 -12.66
CA PHE A 353 -13.93 -4.37 -12.51
C PHE A 353 -14.74 -5.36 -11.67
N ILE A 354 -15.26 -4.91 -10.51
CA ILE A 354 -16.08 -5.77 -9.64
C ILE A 354 -17.41 -6.16 -10.32
N GLN A 355 -18.02 -5.24 -11.06
CA GLN A 355 -19.30 -5.44 -11.74
C GLN A 355 -19.17 -6.19 -13.08
N ASN A 356 -17.95 -6.50 -13.55
CA ASN A 356 -17.66 -7.07 -14.86
C ASN A 356 -18.09 -6.18 -16.04
N THR A 357 -18.10 -4.86 -15.85
CA THR A 357 -18.48 -3.86 -16.87
C THR A 357 -17.29 -3.18 -17.53
N VAL A 358 -16.03 -3.59 -17.19
CA VAL A 358 -14.82 -3.08 -17.86
C VAL A 358 -14.89 -3.31 -19.36
N SER A 359 -14.39 -2.33 -20.12
CA SER A 359 -14.34 -2.37 -21.58
C SER A 359 -13.49 -3.54 -22.12
N SER A 360 -13.52 -3.77 -23.42
CA SER A 360 -12.64 -4.75 -24.07
C SER A 360 -11.14 -4.46 -23.88
N GLY A 361 -10.79 -3.22 -23.54
CA GLY A 361 -9.43 -2.79 -23.20
C GLY A 361 -8.98 -3.15 -21.78
N GLY A 362 -9.84 -3.75 -20.96
CA GLY A 362 -9.54 -4.07 -19.56
C GLY A 362 -9.73 -2.88 -18.61
N ALA A 363 -9.28 -3.07 -17.35
CA ALA A 363 -9.34 -2.01 -16.35
C ALA A 363 -8.37 -0.87 -16.68
N SER A 364 -8.78 0.35 -16.36
CA SER A 364 -7.95 1.56 -16.41
C SER A 364 -7.38 1.82 -15.03
N MET A 365 -6.08 2.06 -14.95
CA MET A 365 -5.37 2.34 -13.71
C MET A 365 -4.46 3.53 -13.91
N ILE A 366 -4.39 4.42 -12.93
CA ILE A 366 -3.56 5.63 -12.97
C ILE A 366 -2.76 5.70 -11.67
N VAL A 367 -1.46 5.93 -11.78
CA VAL A 367 -0.60 6.24 -10.65
C VAL A 367 -0.06 7.66 -10.85
N HIS A 368 -0.25 8.50 -9.84
CA HIS A 368 0.21 9.89 -9.90
C HIS A 368 0.45 10.46 -8.51
N PRO A 369 1.21 11.57 -8.37
CA PRO A 369 1.33 12.29 -7.12
C PRO A 369 -0.04 12.78 -6.63
N LEU A 370 -0.27 12.66 -5.33
CA LEU A 370 -1.43 13.27 -4.68
C LEU A 370 -1.22 14.78 -4.65
N VAL A 371 -2.01 15.53 -5.41
CA VAL A 371 -1.90 16.98 -5.51
C VAL A 371 -2.62 17.61 -4.34
N LYS A 372 -1.90 18.40 -3.53
CA LYS A 372 -2.55 19.33 -2.61
C LYS A 372 -3.23 20.42 -3.46
N ASN A 373 -4.54 20.55 -3.39
CA ASN A 373 -5.21 21.73 -3.90
C ASN A 373 -4.70 22.93 -3.10
N CYS A 374 -3.96 23.83 -3.75
CA CYS A 374 -3.50 25.08 -3.15
C CYS A 374 -4.69 26.03 -2.94
#